data_47989ad538e09569aae909c000eb0c61
#
_entry.id   47989ad538e09569aae909c000eb0c61
#
_cell.length_a   1.000
_cell.length_b   1.000
_cell.length_c   1.000
_cell.angle_alpha   90.00
_cell.angle_beta   90.00
_cell.angle_gamma   90.00
#
_symmetry.space_group_name_H-M   'P 1'
#
loop_
_entity.id
_entity.type
_entity.pdbx_description
1 polymer ?
#
loop_
_entity_poly.entity_id
_entity_poly.type
_entity_poly.pdbx_seq_one_letter_code
_entity_poly.pdbx_strand_id
1 'polypeptide(L)'
;MWVKTKILLEGELRSPVSFKHDEVSLFIIFENGFKELNSGAGMSQHIINPKEIPLAFQTAWNKHDMQAFAALFDKDATFVNRFGHYVKGVDEIIAMHQPIHETIYRDSTLENELIDLIPMSEDICISHFWSRLTAGVAHPQGPHQIDTLILTVLTKKNHSWYIQALENVTLTNPRTGETILRNI
;
A
#
# COMPACT_ATOMS: atom_id res chain seq x y z
N MET A 1 30.01 -13.49 14.14
CA MET A 1 29.60 -14.91 14.31
C MET A 1 28.77 -15.28 13.09
N TRP A 2 29.20 -16.29 12.33
CA TRP A 2 28.54 -16.66 11.08
C TRP A 2 27.51 -17.75 11.36
N VAL A 3 26.26 -17.53 10.93
CA VAL A 3 25.20 -18.54 11.01
C VAL A 3 25.02 -19.15 9.63
N LYS A 4 25.16 -20.46 9.52
CA LYS A 4 24.93 -21.22 8.27
C LYS A 4 23.52 -21.82 8.31
N THR A 5 22.64 -21.33 7.45
CA THR A 5 21.30 -21.91 7.25
C THR A 5 21.23 -22.55 5.88
N LYS A 6 20.81 -23.80 5.82
CA LYS A 6 20.62 -24.55 4.57
C LYS A 6 19.17 -24.43 4.15
N ILE A 7 18.90 -23.75 3.04
CA ILE A 7 17.56 -23.66 2.45
C ILE A 7 17.52 -24.67 1.30
N LEU A 8 16.59 -25.63 1.40
CA LEU A 8 16.29 -26.59 0.33
C LEU A 8 15.18 -25.98 -0.55
N LEU A 9 15.56 -25.54 -1.74
CA LEU A 9 14.61 -25.34 -2.84
C LEU A 9 14.72 -26.54 -3.77
N GLU A 10 13.61 -27.00 -4.33
CA GLU A 10 13.59 -28.11 -5.30
C GLU A 10 14.48 -27.77 -6.51
N GLY A 11 15.65 -28.39 -6.55
CA GLY A 11 16.74 -28.19 -7.50
C GLY A 11 18.06 -28.22 -6.77
N GLU A 12 19.00 -29.08 -7.18
CA GLU A 12 20.26 -29.35 -6.48
C GLU A 12 21.06 -28.07 -6.15
N LEU A 13 20.97 -27.61 -4.89
CA LEU A 13 21.85 -26.57 -4.33
C LEU A 13 23.12 -27.22 -3.77
N ARG A 14 24.27 -27.00 -4.44
CA ARG A 14 25.57 -27.60 -4.06
C ARG A 14 26.39 -26.75 -3.09
N SER A 15 25.90 -25.60 -2.56
CA SER A 15 26.70 -24.73 -1.69
C SER A 15 25.90 -24.04 -0.59
N PRO A 16 26.48 -23.76 0.60
CA PRO A 16 25.81 -23.11 1.71
C PRO A 16 25.65 -21.59 1.50
N VAL A 17 24.53 -21.04 1.92
CA VAL A 17 24.24 -19.61 1.95
C VAL A 17 24.91 -18.98 3.18
N SER A 18 25.58 -17.83 3.03
CA SER A 18 26.26 -17.11 4.10
C SER A 18 25.60 -15.74 4.34
N PHE A 19 25.33 -15.39 5.62
CA PHE A 19 24.70 -14.12 6.03
C PHE A 19 25.68 -13.25 6.84
N LYS A 20 25.66 -11.93 6.64
CA LYS A 20 26.37 -10.94 7.44
C LYS A 20 25.40 -10.14 8.29
N HIS A 21 25.73 -9.81 9.53
CA HIS A 21 24.79 -9.42 10.59
C HIS A 21 24.22 -7.99 10.48
N ASP A 22 24.75 -7.10 9.65
CA ASP A 22 24.35 -5.68 9.60
C ASP A 22 23.70 -5.24 8.27
N GLU A 23 23.66 -6.12 7.30
CA GLU A 23 22.89 -5.97 6.05
C GLU A 23 22.48 -7.35 5.60
N VAL A 24 21.16 -7.59 5.45
CA VAL A 24 20.66 -8.85 4.92
C VAL A 24 20.83 -8.85 3.41
N SER A 25 22.03 -9.18 2.95
CA SER A 25 22.27 -9.46 1.53
C SER A 25 22.10 -10.94 1.28
N LEU A 26 21.09 -11.31 0.50
CA LEU A 26 20.88 -12.66 0.04
C LEU A 26 21.66 -12.90 -1.23
N PHE A 27 22.70 -13.75 -1.19
CA PHE A 27 23.45 -14.14 -2.38
C PHE A 27 22.95 -15.50 -2.88
N ILE A 28 22.47 -15.52 -4.12
CA ILE A 28 22.16 -16.78 -4.83
C ILE A 28 23.31 -17.05 -5.81
N ILE A 29 23.93 -18.22 -5.67
CA ILE A 29 25.03 -18.65 -6.54
C ILE A 29 24.43 -19.46 -7.71
N PHE A 30 24.59 -18.97 -8.92
CA PHE A 30 24.32 -19.71 -10.14
C PHE A 30 25.63 -20.14 -10.80
N GLU A 31 25.61 -21.17 -11.64
CA GLU A 31 26.80 -21.72 -12.32
C GLU A 31 27.60 -20.70 -13.17
N ASN A 32 27.06 -19.49 -13.41
CA ASN A 32 27.65 -18.46 -14.26
C ASN A 32 28.02 -17.13 -13.55
N GLY A 33 28.18 -17.13 -12.21
CA GLY A 33 28.68 -15.94 -11.49
C GLY A 33 27.82 -15.49 -10.32
N PHE A 34 28.38 -14.58 -9.52
CA PHE A 34 27.68 -13.93 -8.40
C PHE A 34 26.74 -12.85 -8.90
N LYS A 35 25.50 -12.89 -8.49
CA LYS A 35 24.59 -11.77 -8.60
C LYS A 35 24.18 -11.32 -7.19
N GLU A 36 24.59 -10.12 -6.82
CA GLU A 36 24.16 -9.48 -5.58
C GLU A 36 22.71 -9.01 -5.76
N LEU A 37 21.83 -9.56 -4.93
CA LEU A 37 20.49 -9.00 -4.77
C LEU A 37 20.59 -7.94 -3.68
N ASN A 38 20.83 -6.70 -4.07
CA ASN A 38 20.77 -5.56 -3.16
C ASN A 38 19.36 -5.43 -2.59
N SER A 39 19.21 -5.72 -1.30
CA SER A 39 17.97 -5.51 -0.53
C SER A 39 17.63 -4.02 -0.28
N GLY A 40 18.37 -3.11 -0.91
CA GLY A 40 18.19 -1.66 -0.80
C GLY A 40 17.35 -1.01 -1.90
N ALA A 41 16.99 -1.72 -2.97
CA ALA A 41 15.94 -1.28 -3.88
C ALA A 41 14.61 -1.76 -3.29
N GLY A 42 13.72 -0.83 -2.89
CA GLY A 42 12.41 -1.14 -2.33
C GLY A 42 11.79 -2.30 -3.08
N MET A 43 11.61 -3.43 -2.39
CA MET A 43 10.93 -4.60 -2.97
C MET A 43 9.54 -4.12 -3.35
N SER A 44 9.29 -3.97 -4.66
CA SER A 44 7.94 -3.78 -5.17
C SER A 44 7.09 -4.89 -4.56
N GLN A 45 6.18 -4.52 -3.66
CA GLN A 45 5.32 -5.47 -2.98
C GLN A 45 4.41 -6.09 -4.03
N HIS A 46 4.69 -7.33 -4.43
CA HIS A 46 3.83 -8.07 -5.35
C HIS A 46 2.55 -8.48 -4.61
N ILE A 47 1.44 -7.81 -4.92
CA ILE A 47 0.14 -8.15 -4.35
C ILE A 47 -0.49 -9.23 -5.22
N ILE A 48 -0.44 -10.46 -4.73
CA ILE A 48 -0.97 -11.64 -5.44
C ILE A 48 -2.47 -11.80 -5.21
N ASN A 49 -2.94 -11.42 -4.02
CA ASN A 49 -4.36 -11.50 -3.66
C ASN A 49 -4.94 -10.08 -3.53
N PRO A 50 -5.98 -9.70 -4.30
CA PRO A 50 -6.55 -8.36 -4.26
C PRO A 50 -7.14 -7.98 -2.89
N LYS A 51 -7.46 -8.95 -2.02
CA LYS A 51 -7.88 -8.71 -0.63
C LYS A 51 -6.80 -8.04 0.22
N GLU A 52 -5.54 -8.08 -0.21
CA GLU A 52 -4.41 -7.48 0.51
C GLU A 52 -4.27 -5.97 0.26
N ILE A 53 -4.93 -5.43 -0.77
CA ILE A 53 -4.84 -4.01 -1.14
C ILE A 53 -5.19 -3.07 0.02
N PRO A 54 -6.31 -3.24 0.77
CA PRO A 54 -6.61 -2.34 1.89
C PRO A 54 -5.53 -2.33 2.96
N LEU A 55 -4.96 -3.50 3.30
CA LEU A 55 -3.90 -3.60 4.29
C LEU A 55 -2.58 -3.04 3.77
N ALA A 56 -2.25 -3.25 2.51
CA ALA A 56 -1.05 -2.68 1.89
C ALA A 56 -1.12 -1.15 1.84
N PHE A 57 -2.30 -0.60 1.49
CA PHE A 57 -2.58 0.84 1.52
C PHE A 57 -2.39 1.41 2.93
N GLN A 58 -3.01 0.80 3.94
CA GLN A 58 -2.83 1.15 5.36
C GLN A 58 -1.35 1.12 5.77
N THR A 59 -0.63 0.08 5.37
CA THR A 59 0.77 -0.12 5.76
C THR A 59 1.68 0.97 5.17
N ALA A 60 1.49 1.29 3.89
CA ALA A 60 2.25 2.34 3.21
C ALA A 60 1.96 3.72 3.83
N TRP A 61 0.68 4.03 4.11
CA TRP A 61 0.27 5.25 4.79
C TRP A 61 0.92 5.37 6.17
N ASN A 62 0.79 4.34 7.02
CA ASN A 62 1.26 4.36 8.41
C ASN A 62 2.79 4.41 8.55
N LYS A 63 3.51 3.98 7.50
CA LYS A 63 4.96 4.15 7.40
C LYS A 63 5.37 5.47 6.75
N HIS A 64 4.41 6.26 6.25
CA HIS A 64 4.66 7.44 5.42
C HIS A 64 5.57 7.14 4.23
N ASP A 65 5.50 5.90 3.72
CA ASP A 65 6.30 5.41 2.60
C ASP A 65 5.58 5.69 1.28
N MET A 66 5.87 6.85 0.69
CA MET A 66 5.25 7.26 -0.57
C MET A 66 5.71 6.42 -1.77
N GLN A 67 6.84 5.73 -1.71
CA GLN A 67 7.24 4.78 -2.74
C GLN A 67 6.41 3.51 -2.69
N ALA A 68 6.24 2.94 -1.49
CA ALA A 68 5.34 1.80 -1.29
C ALA A 68 3.88 2.16 -1.62
N PHE A 69 3.45 3.38 -1.29
CA PHE A 69 2.13 3.89 -1.64
C PHE A 69 1.94 3.98 -3.16
N ALA A 70 2.90 4.59 -3.87
CA ALA A 70 2.90 4.70 -5.33
C ALA A 70 2.84 3.33 -6.02
N ALA A 71 3.57 2.35 -5.50
CA ALA A 71 3.65 1.00 -6.06
C ALA A 71 2.31 0.22 -6.03
N LEU A 72 1.33 0.67 -5.25
CA LEU A 72 -0.02 0.10 -5.23
C LEU A 72 -0.86 0.49 -6.45
N PHE A 73 -0.51 1.58 -7.14
CA PHE A 73 -1.30 2.14 -8.22
C PHE A 73 -0.76 1.74 -9.60
N ASP A 74 -1.68 1.57 -10.55
CA ASP A 74 -1.30 1.57 -11.96
C ASP A 74 -0.77 2.94 -12.37
N LYS A 75 0.17 2.98 -13.33
CA LYS A 75 0.78 4.22 -13.79
C LYS A 75 -0.22 5.27 -14.24
N ASP A 76 -1.34 4.85 -14.84
CA ASP A 76 -2.42 5.70 -15.35
C ASP A 76 -3.65 5.72 -14.42
N ALA A 77 -3.48 5.33 -13.14
CA ALA A 77 -4.55 5.25 -12.17
C ALA A 77 -5.24 6.60 -11.97
N THR A 78 -6.53 6.55 -11.61
CA THR A 78 -7.29 7.73 -11.19
C THR A 78 -7.53 7.70 -9.69
N PHE A 79 -7.55 8.87 -9.06
CA PHE A 79 -7.79 9.02 -7.64
C PHE A 79 -8.73 10.21 -7.39
N VAL A 80 -9.81 9.97 -6.64
CA VAL A 80 -10.69 11.02 -6.12
C VAL A 80 -10.52 11.02 -4.60
N ASN A 81 -10.01 12.11 -4.05
CA ASN A 81 -9.88 12.25 -2.61
C ASN A 81 -11.24 12.54 -1.94
N ARG A 82 -11.28 12.46 -0.60
CA ARG A 82 -12.51 12.66 0.19
C ARG A 82 -13.18 14.05 0.04
N PHE A 83 -12.52 14.99 -0.62
CA PHE A 83 -13.04 16.34 -0.93
C PHE A 83 -13.52 16.48 -2.38
N GLY A 84 -13.46 15.39 -3.17
CA GLY A 84 -13.85 15.38 -4.58
C GLY A 84 -12.75 15.87 -5.54
N HIS A 85 -11.50 16.06 -5.08
CA HIS A 85 -10.41 16.41 -5.98
C HIS A 85 -9.98 15.18 -6.77
N TYR A 86 -10.04 15.31 -8.09
CA TYR A 86 -9.65 14.29 -9.05
C TYR A 86 -8.23 14.52 -9.55
N VAL A 87 -7.42 13.47 -9.54
CA VAL A 87 -6.09 13.44 -10.17
C VAL A 87 -5.92 12.16 -10.99
N LYS A 88 -5.01 12.18 -11.96
CA LYS A 88 -4.73 11.06 -12.85
C LYS A 88 -3.24 10.83 -13.00
N GLY A 89 -2.84 9.57 -12.88
CA GLY A 89 -1.44 9.13 -12.93
C GLY A 89 -0.80 9.12 -11.54
N VAL A 90 0.11 8.18 -11.35
CA VAL A 90 0.76 7.96 -10.06
C VAL A 90 1.55 9.19 -9.58
N ASP A 91 2.15 9.95 -10.49
CA ASP A 91 2.93 11.13 -10.13
C ASP A 91 2.04 12.22 -9.50
N GLU A 92 0.85 12.46 -10.06
CA GLU A 92 -0.13 13.42 -9.51
C GLU A 92 -0.71 12.91 -8.18
N ILE A 93 -0.93 11.60 -8.04
CA ILE A 93 -1.38 11.00 -6.78
C ILE A 93 -0.33 11.26 -5.69
N ILE A 94 0.94 11.05 -5.97
CA ILE A 94 2.03 11.29 -5.01
C ILE A 94 2.22 12.78 -4.73
N ALA A 95 2.17 13.63 -5.76
CA ALA A 95 2.24 15.09 -5.59
C ALA A 95 1.15 15.64 -4.67
N MET A 96 -0.04 15.01 -4.65
CA MET A 96 -1.13 15.35 -3.73
C MET A 96 -0.90 14.84 -2.30
N HIS A 97 -0.26 13.67 -2.13
CA HIS A 97 -0.14 13.01 -0.82
C HIS A 97 1.15 13.37 -0.08
N GLN A 98 2.28 13.45 -0.76
CA GLN A 98 3.56 13.68 -0.11
C GLN A 98 3.59 14.93 0.78
N PRO A 99 3.11 16.12 0.34
CA PRO A 99 3.14 17.31 1.20
C PRO A 99 2.31 17.19 2.48
N ILE A 100 1.17 16.48 2.42
CA ILE A 100 0.34 16.29 3.62
C ILE A 100 0.94 15.28 4.59
N HIS A 101 1.67 14.27 4.10
CA HIS A 101 2.44 13.34 4.94
C HIS A 101 3.65 13.99 5.61
N GLU A 102 4.22 15.01 4.98
CA GLU A 102 5.32 15.79 5.57
C GLU A 102 4.83 16.84 6.59
N THR A 103 3.54 17.18 6.56
CA THR A 103 2.98 18.28 7.34
C THR A 103 1.83 17.83 8.25
N ILE A 104 0.60 18.02 7.80
CA ILE A 104 -0.61 17.87 8.63
C ILE A 104 -0.95 16.43 9.01
N TYR A 105 -0.49 15.45 8.26
CA TYR A 105 -0.70 14.02 8.52
C TYR A 105 0.59 13.26 8.86
N ARG A 106 1.69 13.96 9.21
CA ARG A 106 2.97 13.32 9.55
C ARG A 106 2.93 12.39 10.77
N ASP A 107 1.90 12.53 11.61
CA ASP A 107 1.65 11.73 12.80
C ASP A 107 0.27 11.04 12.75
N SER A 108 -0.28 10.88 11.54
CA SER A 108 -1.55 10.20 11.34
C SER A 108 -1.38 8.70 11.15
N THR A 109 -2.49 7.97 11.41
CA THR A 109 -2.59 6.55 11.11
C THR A 109 -3.89 6.24 10.38
N LEU A 110 -3.86 5.18 9.56
CA LEU A 110 -5.04 4.57 8.95
C LEU A 110 -5.30 3.20 9.56
N GLU A 111 -6.58 2.87 9.67
CA GLU A 111 -7.08 1.53 9.93
C GLU A 111 -8.12 1.18 8.85
N ASN A 112 -7.84 0.15 8.06
CA ASN A 112 -8.67 -0.26 6.93
C ASN A 112 -9.32 -1.62 7.19
N GLU A 113 -10.61 -1.72 6.86
CA GLU A 113 -11.41 -2.94 7.00
C GLU A 113 -12.07 -3.28 5.66
N LEU A 114 -11.67 -4.41 5.05
CA LEU A 114 -12.28 -4.89 3.82
C LEU A 114 -13.76 -5.24 4.07
N ILE A 115 -14.65 -4.68 3.24
CA ILE A 115 -16.09 -5.00 3.26
C ILE A 115 -16.36 -6.14 2.29
N ASP A 116 -16.03 -5.94 1.02
CA ASP A 116 -16.27 -6.91 -0.03
C ASP A 116 -15.24 -6.83 -1.16
N LEU A 117 -15.22 -7.88 -1.95
CA LEU A 117 -14.46 -7.97 -3.19
C LEU A 117 -15.36 -8.60 -4.25
N ILE A 118 -15.66 -7.86 -5.31
CA ILE A 118 -16.57 -8.24 -6.39
C ILE A 118 -15.74 -8.55 -7.65
N PRO A 119 -15.52 -9.84 -8.00
CA PRO A 119 -14.83 -10.20 -9.23
C PRO A 119 -15.67 -9.79 -10.45
N MET A 120 -15.05 -9.07 -11.39
CA MET A 120 -15.66 -8.69 -12.66
C MET A 120 -15.12 -9.56 -13.80
N SER A 121 -13.86 -10.00 -13.70
CA SER A 121 -13.20 -10.95 -14.59
C SER A 121 -12.02 -11.60 -13.85
N GLU A 122 -11.19 -12.39 -14.56
CA GLU A 122 -9.96 -12.96 -14.00
C GLU A 122 -8.93 -11.89 -13.60
N ASP A 123 -8.97 -10.72 -14.26
CA ASP A 123 -7.97 -9.66 -14.11
C ASP A 123 -8.57 -8.34 -13.62
N ILE A 124 -9.87 -8.30 -13.29
CA ILE A 124 -10.55 -7.08 -12.80
C ILE A 124 -11.45 -7.43 -11.63
N CYS A 125 -11.34 -6.66 -10.54
CA CYS A 125 -12.31 -6.70 -9.46
C CYS A 125 -12.56 -5.32 -8.86
N ILE A 126 -13.70 -5.17 -8.20
CA ILE A 126 -14.05 -4.01 -7.39
C ILE A 126 -13.87 -4.40 -5.93
N SER A 127 -13.27 -3.53 -5.14
CA SER A 127 -13.17 -3.68 -3.69
C SER A 127 -13.77 -2.48 -2.99
N HIS A 128 -14.52 -2.75 -1.91
CA HIS A 128 -14.95 -1.73 -0.97
C HIS A 128 -14.30 -1.99 0.37
N PHE A 129 -13.82 -0.95 1.00
CA PHE A 129 -13.31 -1.02 2.37
C PHE A 129 -13.56 0.27 3.15
N TRP A 130 -13.75 0.11 4.45
CA TRP A 130 -13.76 1.22 5.38
C TRP A 130 -12.34 1.67 5.66
N SER A 131 -12.16 2.98 5.80
CA SER A 131 -10.88 3.57 6.20
C SER A 131 -11.13 4.57 7.33
N ARG A 132 -10.53 4.34 8.49
CA ARG A 132 -10.48 5.28 9.60
C ARG A 132 -9.14 5.97 9.63
N LEU A 133 -9.14 7.26 9.34
CA LEU A 133 -7.98 8.12 9.54
C LEU A 133 -8.02 8.67 10.98
N THR A 134 -6.95 8.46 11.73
CA THR A 134 -6.71 9.14 13.00
C THR A 134 -5.62 10.18 12.76
N ALA A 135 -5.99 11.46 12.75
CA ALA A 135 -5.06 12.58 12.69
C ALA A 135 -4.48 12.86 14.08
N GLY A 136 -3.20 13.20 14.14
CA GLY A 136 -2.50 13.55 15.36
C GLY A 136 -2.45 15.05 15.65
N VAL A 137 -1.51 15.44 16.48
CA VAL A 137 -1.33 16.85 16.93
C VAL A 137 -0.78 17.77 15.83
N ALA A 138 -0.23 17.20 14.75
CA ALA A 138 0.27 17.98 13.61
C ALA A 138 -0.85 18.60 12.79
N HIS A 139 -2.06 18.04 12.87
CA HIS A 139 -3.19 18.57 12.12
C HIS A 139 -3.70 19.89 12.73
N PRO A 140 -4.05 20.93 11.91
CA PRO A 140 -4.50 22.23 12.42
C PRO A 140 -5.72 22.20 13.34
N GLN A 141 -6.60 21.19 13.16
CA GLN A 141 -7.77 20.97 14.02
C GLN A 141 -7.45 20.14 15.27
N GLY A 142 -6.18 19.76 15.48
CA GLY A 142 -5.79 18.84 16.54
C GLY A 142 -6.17 17.38 16.25
N PRO A 143 -5.98 16.49 17.25
CA PRO A 143 -6.31 15.07 17.11
C PRO A 143 -7.81 14.85 16.86
N HIS A 144 -8.13 14.11 15.80
CA HIS A 144 -9.51 13.74 15.46
C HIS A 144 -9.53 12.51 14.55
N GLN A 145 -10.70 11.94 14.36
CA GLN A 145 -10.93 10.80 13.49
C GLN A 145 -11.87 11.13 12.35
N ILE A 146 -11.66 10.48 11.23
CA ILE A 146 -12.50 10.59 10.03
C ILE A 146 -12.71 9.19 9.46
N ASP A 147 -13.97 8.81 9.27
CA ASP A 147 -14.31 7.58 8.57
C ASP A 147 -14.70 7.88 7.13
N THR A 148 -14.18 7.06 6.24
CA THR A 148 -14.48 7.12 4.82
C THR A 148 -14.78 5.73 4.28
N LEU A 149 -15.62 5.69 3.24
CA LEU A 149 -15.82 4.51 2.43
C LEU A 149 -14.97 4.66 1.16
N ILE A 150 -14.14 3.68 0.88
CA ILE A 150 -13.28 3.67 -0.29
C ILE A 150 -13.76 2.59 -1.26
N LEU A 151 -13.95 2.99 -2.52
CA LEU A 151 -14.13 2.08 -3.64
C LEU A 151 -12.84 2.05 -4.45
N THR A 152 -12.38 0.84 -4.81
CA THR A 152 -11.29 0.66 -5.76
C THR A 152 -11.70 -0.25 -6.92
N VAL A 153 -11.24 0.10 -8.12
CA VAL A 153 -11.18 -0.82 -9.25
C VAL A 153 -9.75 -1.33 -9.32
N LEU A 154 -9.61 -2.63 -9.18
CA LEU A 154 -8.32 -3.32 -9.19
C LEU A 154 -8.12 -4.04 -10.51
N THR A 155 -6.92 -3.94 -11.06
CA THR A 155 -6.51 -4.65 -12.29
C THR A 155 -5.28 -5.50 -12.03
N LYS A 156 -5.24 -6.68 -12.65
CA LYS A 156 -4.13 -7.61 -12.55
C LYS A 156 -3.22 -7.48 -13.76
N LYS A 157 -1.93 -7.26 -13.53
CA LYS A 157 -0.88 -7.16 -14.55
C LYS A 157 0.34 -7.94 -14.08
N ASN A 158 0.90 -8.80 -14.92
CA ASN A 158 2.10 -9.59 -14.58
C ASN A 158 1.98 -10.32 -13.24
N HIS A 159 0.84 -10.97 -13.00
CA HIS A 159 0.49 -11.71 -11.78
C HIS A 159 0.37 -10.85 -10.49
N SER A 160 0.38 -9.51 -10.59
CA SER A 160 0.21 -8.59 -9.46
C SER A 160 -1.03 -7.72 -9.64
N TRP A 161 -1.71 -7.41 -8.52
CA TRP A 161 -2.88 -6.53 -8.52
C TRP A 161 -2.46 -5.09 -8.23
N TYR A 162 -3.10 -4.15 -8.94
CA TYR A 162 -2.87 -2.71 -8.83
C TYR A 162 -4.20 -1.97 -8.74
N ILE A 163 -4.20 -0.82 -8.05
CA ILE A 163 -5.34 0.10 -8.04
C ILE A 163 -5.36 0.85 -9.37
N GLN A 164 -6.40 0.65 -10.16
CA GLN A 164 -6.65 1.38 -11.42
C GLN A 164 -7.48 2.64 -11.19
N ALA A 165 -8.42 2.58 -10.25
CA ALA A 165 -9.21 3.74 -9.83
C ALA A 165 -9.48 3.62 -8.33
N LEU A 166 -9.50 4.78 -7.64
CA LEU A 166 -9.90 4.88 -6.25
C LEU A 166 -10.80 6.10 -6.08
N GLU A 167 -11.92 5.88 -5.41
CA GLU A 167 -12.80 6.96 -4.92
C GLU A 167 -12.96 6.87 -3.41
N ASN A 168 -12.85 8.02 -2.76
CA ASN A 168 -12.89 8.13 -1.31
C ASN A 168 -14.04 9.05 -0.90
N VAL A 169 -15.01 8.52 -0.13
CA VAL A 169 -16.21 9.23 0.28
C VAL A 169 -16.26 9.37 1.79
N THR A 170 -16.28 10.61 2.29
CA THR A 170 -16.46 10.89 3.71
C THR A 170 -17.89 10.58 4.16
N LEU A 171 -18.02 9.91 5.32
CA LEU A 171 -19.34 9.73 5.94
C LEU A 171 -19.86 11.07 6.45
N THR A 172 -21.04 11.45 5.99
CA THR A 172 -21.70 12.69 6.42
C THR A 172 -23.13 12.44 6.84
N ASN A 173 -23.59 13.20 7.81
CA ASN A 173 -25.01 13.24 8.16
C ASN A 173 -25.79 13.92 7.02
N PRO A 174 -26.74 13.25 6.36
CA PRO A 174 -27.44 13.81 5.19
C PRO A 174 -28.35 15.01 5.54
N ARG A 175 -28.63 15.25 6.82
CA ARG A 175 -29.46 16.39 7.25
C ARG A 175 -28.62 17.64 7.59
N THR A 176 -27.45 17.42 8.22
CA THR A 176 -26.61 18.53 8.71
C THR A 176 -25.37 18.77 7.85
N GLY A 177 -24.95 17.79 7.04
CA GLY A 177 -23.68 17.81 6.29
C GLY A 177 -22.43 17.59 7.15
N GLU A 178 -22.60 17.40 8.46
CA GLU A 178 -21.50 17.15 9.38
C GLU A 178 -20.89 15.77 9.17
N THR A 179 -19.58 15.68 9.29
CA THR A 179 -18.85 14.39 9.28
C THR A 179 -19.27 13.55 10.49
N ILE A 180 -19.55 12.28 10.26
CA ILE A 180 -19.90 11.32 11.31
C ILE A 180 -18.90 10.16 11.29
N LEU A 181 -18.74 9.54 12.46
CA LEU A 181 -17.97 8.30 12.58
C LEU A 181 -18.91 7.09 12.48
N ARG A 182 -18.37 6.03 11.89
CA ARG A 182 -19.02 4.72 11.88
C ARG A 182 -19.04 4.14 13.30
N ASN A 183 -20.18 3.64 13.72
CA ASN A 183 -20.25 2.84 14.94
C ASN A 183 -19.60 1.48 14.67
N ILE A 184 -18.54 1.19 15.37
CA ILE A 184 -17.79 -0.09 15.30
C ILE A 184 -18.27 -0.97 16.45
#